data_a8e203aa09e7e5fd6b7b7494a58683f5
#
_entry.id   a8e203aa09e7e5fd6b7b7494a58683f5
#
_cell.length_a   1.000
_cell.length_b   1.000
_cell.length_c   1.000
_cell.angle_alpha   90.00
_cell.angle_beta   90.00
_cell.angle_gamma   90.00
#
_symmetry.space_group_name_H-M   'P 1'
#
loop_
_entity.id
_entity.type
_entity.pdbx_description
1 polymer ?
#
loop_
_entity_poly.entity_id
_entity_poly.type
_entity_poly.pdbx_seq_one_letter_code
_entity_poly.pdbx_strand_id
1 'polypeptide(L)'
;MFTRTPARFAIVILLLAALACNLPFDFEGDDSDWSEPESESSETESDYSSSDYDDTDDDDDGPPPSVDAGSFQRDFTFDLPFFSPDSAWNQRADEAAVLPESDAQILSFYRIMLGDTSSLEGLDGAATDWPYMSIGLYEFTIPVFRAGDEMQDVWICQEEGMVGWAHPKFGIETEGGPVTVPAPAGIVRPAGPEVGYSDGHLVLYQPDTFIAYDYWQANPHYDEACYGFEGGLVGERIQQAGEVDFFDVRGPGANPDGISSARAVGPPLLAGLILPEDIESGAIAHALAFANPGPRNTSFNPENPNESDYFYPASTVETDHYSTDSDALASGQRLRLKGTIVDEDGQIIDESQLALITRMYLTALREYGAYLVDASGGFSFYVEDVHTAVLHLSDDEINALIGEPAGTPLPEDMTKWQIVIEKLGNELELIPIAVSPGDDEPRPRSAEIEIANFEVVEPAYVP
;
A
#
# COMPACT_ATOMS: atom_id res chain seq x y z
N MET A 1 -5.08 49.00 -5.30
CA MET A 1 -4.94 48.82 -6.75
C MET A 1 -3.61 48.13 -7.01
N PHE A 2 -3.51 46.84 -6.74
CA PHE A 2 -2.41 45.97 -7.16
C PHE A 2 -2.99 44.61 -7.38
N THR A 3 -3.11 44.26 -8.64
CA THR A 3 -3.48 42.93 -9.12
C THR A 3 -2.28 42.02 -9.04
N ARG A 4 -2.34 40.95 -8.27
CA ARG A 4 -1.38 39.83 -8.33
C ARG A 4 -2.03 38.68 -9.07
N THR A 5 -1.39 38.27 -10.13
CA THR A 5 -1.69 37.07 -10.92
C THR A 5 -0.81 35.93 -10.41
N PRO A 6 -1.37 34.82 -9.93
CA PRO A 6 -0.59 33.63 -9.66
C PRO A 6 -0.99 32.53 -10.67
N ALA A 7 -0.37 32.48 -11.82
CA ALA A 7 -0.67 31.42 -12.78
C ALA A 7 0.52 31.00 -13.64
N ARG A 8 1.72 30.99 -13.09
CA ARG A 8 2.93 30.54 -13.83
C ARG A 8 3.92 29.69 -13.06
N PHE A 9 3.66 29.33 -11.82
CA PHE A 9 4.56 28.46 -11.04
C PHE A 9 4.14 26.99 -10.96
N ALA A 10 2.87 26.67 -11.13
CA ALA A 10 2.36 25.28 -11.00
C ALA A 10 2.87 24.31 -12.09
N ILE A 11 3.18 24.78 -13.30
CA ILE A 11 3.57 23.90 -14.42
C ILE A 11 5.02 23.39 -14.35
N VAL A 12 5.88 24.05 -13.57
CA VAL A 12 7.31 23.65 -13.49
C VAL A 12 7.54 22.58 -12.41
N ILE A 13 6.68 22.48 -11.41
CA ILE A 13 6.81 21.51 -10.32
C ILE A 13 6.28 20.12 -10.74
N LEU A 14 5.22 20.05 -11.55
CA LEU A 14 4.70 18.78 -12.10
C LEU A 14 5.70 18.03 -13.01
N LEU A 15 6.62 18.76 -13.64
CA LEU A 15 7.67 18.15 -14.50
C LEU A 15 8.90 17.67 -13.70
N LEU A 16 9.03 18.04 -12.44
CA LEU A 16 10.14 17.60 -11.57
C LEU A 16 9.75 16.36 -10.72
N ALA A 17 8.50 16.21 -10.35
CA ALA A 17 8.02 15.02 -9.61
C ALA A 17 8.03 13.76 -10.49
N ALA A 18 7.68 13.87 -11.79
CA ALA A 18 7.76 12.75 -12.74
C ALA A 18 9.20 12.35 -13.12
N LEU A 19 10.23 13.14 -12.75
CA LEU A 19 11.63 12.89 -13.05
C LEU A 19 12.41 12.31 -11.85
N ALA A 20 11.85 12.28 -10.67
CA ALA A 20 12.53 11.77 -9.47
C ALA A 20 12.49 10.24 -9.34
N CYS A 21 11.56 9.56 -10.01
CA CYS A 21 11.42 8.10 -9.97
C CYS A 21 12.18 7.33 -11.06
N ASN A 22 12.91 7.99 -11.97
CA ASN A 22 13.59 7.33 -13.09
C ASN A 22 15.01 7.85 -13.33
N LEU A 23 15.89 7.81 -12.34
CA LEU A 23 17.33 8.03 -12.58
C LEU A 23 18.14 6.82 -12.09
N PRO A 24 18.88 6.13 -12.96
CA PRO A 24 19.89 5.19 -12.53
C PRO A 24 21.04 5.98 -11.88
N PHE A 25 21.38 5.67 -10.65
CA PHE A 25 22.54 6.23 -9.96
C PHE A 25 23.81 5.52 -10.41
N ASP A 26 24.61 6.19 -11.23
CA ASP A 26 26.03 5.84 -11.43
C ASP A 26 26.85 6.49 -10.31
N PHE A 27 27.42 5.67 -9.44
CA PHE A 27 28.42 6.10 -8.46
C PHE A 27 29.80 6.05 -9.08
N GLU A 28 30.36 7.21 -9.47
CA GLU A 28 31.83 7.38 -9.61
C GLU A 28 32.41 7.69 -8.23
N GLY A 29 33.13 6.73 -7.67
CA GLY A 29 33.82 6.87 -6.40
C GLY A 29 35.05 7.78 -6.52
N ASP A 30 35.20 8.67 -5.57
CA ASP A 30 36.41 9.48 -5.35
C ASP A 30 37.29 8.76 -4.30
N ASP A 31 38.51 8.44 -4.73
CA ASP A 31 39.53 7.75 -3.91
C ASP A 31 40.07 8.68 -2.80
N SER A 32 39.77 8.37 -1.54
CA SER A 32 40.54 8.88 -0.41
C SER A 32 40.92 7.78 0.58
N ASP A 33 42.15 7.41 0.44
CA ASP A 33 43.18 6.81 1.32
C ASP A 33 42.80 6.64 2.81
N TRP A 34 42.47 5.41 3.24
CA TRP A 34 42.53 4.97 4.63
C TRP A 34 43.25 3.65 4.74
N SER A 35 44.41 3.64 5.36
CA SER A 35 45.25 2.51 5.68
C SER A 35 44.62 1.63 6.78
N GLU A 36 44.42 0.34 6.48
CA GLU A 36 44.01 -0.72 7.42
C GLU A 36 45.15 -1.17 8.33
N PRO A 37 44.88 -1.66 9.55
CA PRO A 37 45.80 -2.49 10.30
C PRO A 37 45.59 -3.99 10.01
N GLU A 38 46.67 -4.66 9.72
CA GLU A 38 46.79 -6.10 9.45
C GLU A 38 46.26 -6.97 10.63
N SER A 39 45.38 -7.93 10.33
CA SER A 39 45.15 -9.09 11.17
C SER A 39 45.17 -10.38 10.33
N GLU A 40 46.13 -11.23 10.64
CA GLU A 40 46.33 -12.58 10.08
C GLU A 40 45.11 -13.50 10.38
N SER A 41 44.52 -14.13 9.37
CA SER A 41 43.87 -15.43 9.55
C SER A 41 43.82 -16.21 8.22
N SER A 42 44.30 -17.39 8.32
CA SER A 42 44.46 -18.57 7.48
C SER A 42 43.47 -18.77 6.32
N GLU A 43 44.07 -18.91 5.15
CA GLU A 43 43.53 -19.38 3.87
C GLU A 43 42.99 -20.81 3.96
N THR A 44 41.76 -21.00 3.45
CA THR A 44 41.37 -22.24 2.78
C THR A 44 40.80 -21.88 1.42
N GLU A 45 41.62 -22.04 0.39
CA GLU A 45 41.21 -21.96 -1.01
C GLU A 45 40.22 -23.09 -1.31
N SER A 46 39.03 -22.73 -1.78
CA SER A 46 38.19 -23.62 -2.55
C SER A 46 38.12 -23.09 -3.98
N ASP A 47 38.80 -23.82 -4.87
CA ASP A 47 38.72 -23.65 -6.32
C ASP A 47 37.26 -23.79 -6.80
N TYR A 48 36.64 -22.70 -7.16
CA TYR A 48 35.45 -22.70 -8.02
C TYR A 48 35.86 -22.30 -9.44
N SER A 49 35.94 -23.30 -10.31
CA SER A 49 36.20 -23.14 -11.72
C SER A 49 34.98 -22.43 -12.37
N SER A 50 35.23 -21.29 -12.98
CA SER A 50 34.30 -20.64 -13.91
C SER A 50 34.00 -21.60 -15.07
N SER A 51 32.79 -22.15 -15.13
CA SER A 51 32.28 -22.79 -16.32
C SER A 51 31.84 -21.70 -17.31
N ASP A 52 32.46 -21.70 -18.50
CA ASP A 52 32.04 -20.96 -19.66
C ASP A 52 30.55 -21.28 -19.95
N TYR A 53 29.66 -20.35 -19.69
CA TYR A 53 28.30 -20.38 -20.24
C TYR A 53 28.39 -19.93 -21.70
N ASP A 54 28.11 -20.86 -22.58
CA ASP A 54 27.97 -20.66 -24.02
C ASP A 54 26.63 -19.95 -24.25
N ASP A 55 26.71 -18.64 -24.51
CA ASP A 55 25.58 -17.72 -24.70
C ASP A 55 25.04 -17.88 -26.14
N THR A 56 24.33 -18.99 -26.40
CA THR A 56 23.63 -19.21 -27.67
C THR A 56 22.26 -19.85 -27.46
N ASP A 57 21.34 -19.13 -26.85
CA ASP A 57 19.91 -19.30 -27.09
C ASP A 57 19.28 -17.90 -27.27
N ASP A 58 19.37 -17.44 -28.54
CA ASP A 58 18.54 -16.36 -29.07
C ASP A 58 17.07 -16.86 -29.10
N ASP A 59 16.43 -16.95 -27.97
CA ASP A 59 14.98 -16.96 -27.89
C ASP A 59 14.52 -15.50 -28.07
N ASP A 60 14.31 -15.16 -29.36
CA ASP A 60 13.63 -13.95 -29.83
C ASP A 60 12.14 -14.04 -29.37
N ASP A 61 11.91 -14.03 -28.07
CA ASP A 61 10.61 -13.77 -27.48
C ASP A 61 10.33 -12.27 -27.70
N GLY A 62 9.64 -12.01 -28.82
CA GLY A 62 9.20 -10.66 -29.16
C GLY A 62 8.50 -9.99 -27.97
N PRO A 63 8.40 -8.64 -27.92
CA PRO A 63 7.78 -7.95 -26.82
C PRO A 63 6.41 -8.58 -26.54
N PRO A 64 6.06 -8.79 -25.25
CA PRO A 64 4.79 -9.39 -24.90
C PRO A 64 3.64 -8.66 -25.60
N PRO A 65 2.62 -9.36 -26.07
CA PRO A 65 1.55 -8.76 -26.84
C PRO A 65 0.96 -7.60 -26.02
N SER A 66 0.85 -6.43 -26.63
CA SER A 66 0.18 -5.28 -26.02
C SER A 66 -1.26 -5.68 -25.73
N VAL A 67 -1.58 -5.96 -24.48
CA VAL A 67 -2.93 -6.31 -24.05
C VAL A 67 -3.69 -5.02 -23.82
N ASP A 68 -4.86 -4.90 -24.46
CA ASP A 68 -5.74 -3.76 -24.30
C ASP A 68 -6.15 -3.64 -22.81
N ALA A 69 -5.98 -2.47 -22.21
CA ALA A 69 -6.33 -2.20 -20.80
C ALA A 69 -7.76 -2.64 -20.44
N GLY A 70 -8.70 -2.60 -21.39
CA GLY A 70 -10.07 -3.10 -21.21
C GLY A 70 -10.20 -4.62 -21.07
N SER A 71 -9.15 -5.41 -21.37
CA SER A 71 -9.18 -6.87 -21.26
C SER A 71 -9.04 -7.41 -19.85
N PHE A 72 -8.65 -6.56 -18.90
CA PHE A 72 -8.46 -6.95 -17.48
C PHE A 72 -9.64 -6.57 -16.59
N GLN A 73 -10.60 -5.79 -17.07
CA GLN A 73 -11.73 -5.36 -16.26
C GLN A 73 -12.51 -6.55 -15.70
N ARG A 74 -12.78 -6.51 -14.39
CA ARG A 74 -13.57 -7.57 -13.75
C ARG A 74 -15.01 -7.59 -14.25
N ASP A 75 -15.59 -8.78 -14.32
CA ASP A 75 -16.93 -9.07 -14.84
C ASP A 75 -17.98 -9.31 -13.75
N PHE A 76 -17.69 -8.90 -12.51
CA PHE A 76 -18.55 -9.05 -11.35
C PHE A 76 -18.52 -7.77 -10.50
N THR A 77 -19.54 -7.64 -9.65
CA THR A 77 -19.63 -6.57 -8.64
C THR A 77 -19.56 -7.16 -7.25
N PHE A 78 -19.13 -6.39 -6.29
CA PHE A 78 -19.13 -6.76 -4.90
C PHE A 78 -20.44 -6.38 -4.20
N ASP A 79 -20.83 -7.19 -3.20
CA ASP A 79 -21.90 -6.85 -2.26
C ASP A 79 -21.23 -6.27 -1.00
N LEU A 80 -21.24 -4.94 -0.89
CA LEU A 80 -20.60 -4.23 0.21
C LEU A 80 -21.57 -4.00 1.39
N PRO A 81 -21.07 -3.83 2.63
CA PRO A 81 -19.66 -3.88 3.02
C PRO A 81 -19.12 -5.29 3.12
N PHE A 82 -17.82 -5.46 2.91
CA PHE A 82 -17.15 -6.70 3.23
C PHE A 82 -17.17 -6.97 4.73
N PHE A 83 -17.00 -8.25 5.08
CA PHE A 83 -16.84 -8.77 6.43
C PHE A 83 -18.13 -8.71 7.27
N SER A 84 -18.03 -9.31 8.45
CA SER A 84 -19.17 -9.34 9.38
C SER A 84 -19.50 -7.94 9.91
N PRO A 85 -20.75 -7.68 10.30
CA PRO A 85 -21.15 -6.38 10.83
C PRO A 85 -20.38 -5.95 12.07
N ASP A 86 -19.81 -6.88 12.83
CA ASP A 86 -18.97 -6.65 14.01
C ASP A 86 -17.47 -6.61 13.69
N SER A 87 -17.08 -6.79 12.43
CA SER A 87 -15.70 -6.59 11.99
C SER A 87 -15.21 -5.19 12.32
N ALA A 88 -13.93 -5.05 12.69
CA ALA A 88 -13.29 -3.76 12.90
C ALA A 88 -13.46 -2.80 11.72
N TRP A 89 -13.46 -3.34 10.51
CA TRP A 89 -13.61 -2.57 9.28
C TRP A 89 -14.98 -1.88 9.14
N ASN A 90 -16.02 -2.46 9.77
CA ASN A 90 -17.39 -1.95 9.73
C ASN A 90 -17.78 -1.13 10.98
N GLN A 91 -16.88 -1.03 11.98
CA GLN A 91 -17.16 -0.27 13.19
C GLN A 91 -16.87 1.22 13.03
N ARG A 92 -17.79 2.04 13.50
CA ARG A 92 -17.63 3.50 13.48
C ARG A 92 -16.53 3.97 14.44
N ALA A 93 -15.84 5.04 14.04
CA ALA A 93 -14.76 5.68 14.80
C ALA A 93 -15.18 7.03 15.41
N ASP A 94 -16.29 7.61 14.97
CA ASP A 94 -16.69 8.97 15.31
C ASP A 94 -16.94 9.17 16.82
N GLU A 95 -17.28 8.11 17.55
CA GLU A 95 -17.46 8.11 19.03
C GLU A 95 -16.27 7.45 19.77
N ALA A 96 -15.25 6.93 19.06
CA ALA A 96 -14.09 6.31 19.70
C ALA A 96 -13.27 7.36 20.49
N ALA A 97 -12.76 6.97 21.66
CA ALA A 97 -11.93 7.85 22.47
C ALA A 97 -10.58 8.09 21.79
N VAL A 98 -10.08 9.32 21.88
CA VAL A 98 -8.72 9.65 21.45
C VAL A 98 -7.73 9.08 22.46
N LEU A 99 -6.69 8.40 21.97
CA LEU A 99 -5.66 7.84 22.85
C LEU A 99 -4.85 8.96 23.52
N PRO A 100 -4.46 8.78 24.79
CA PRO A 100 -3.67 9.78 25.51
C PRO A 100 -2.34 10.14 24.81
N GLU A 101 -1.74 9.18 24.11
CA GLU A 101 -0.49 9.29 23.36
C GLU A 101 -0.67 9.79 21.92
N SER A 102 -1.90 10.05 21.48
CA SER A 102 -2.22 10.40 20.09
C SER A 102 -1.35 11.52 19.53
N ASP A 103 -1.18 12.60 20.27
CA ASP A 103 -0.38 13.75 19.81
C ASP A 103 1.10 13.39 19.63
N ALA A 104 1.67 12.56 20.50
CA ALA A 104 3.04 12.08 20.36
C ALA A 104 3.19 11.17 19.14
N GLN A 105 2.20 10.30 18.93
CA GLN A 105 2.19 9.38 17.80
C GLN A 105 2.05 10.08 16.44
N ILE A 106 1.16 11.06 16.34
CA ILE A 106 1.02 11.88 15.11
C ILE A 106 2.30 12.69 14.87
N LEU A 107 2.94 13.20 15.92
CA LEU A 107 4.21 13.89 15.79
C LEU A 107 5.33 12.97 15.31
N SER A 108 5.46 11.76 15.87
CA SER A 108 6.43 10.78 15.41
C SER A 108 6.20 10.44 13.95
N PHE A 109 4.96 10.14 13.57
CA PHE A 109 4.56 9.87 12.20
C PHE A 109 4.93 11.02 11.25
N TYR A 110 4.59 12.27 11.62
CA TYR A 110 4.93 13.45 10.83
C TYR A 110 6.44 13.62 10.64
N ARG A 111 7.25 13.38 11.67
CA ARG A 111 8.72 13.46 11.59
C ARG A 111 9.29 12.43 10.63
N ILE A 112 8.80 11.20 10.70
CA ILE A 112 9.20 10.15 9.76
C ILE A 112 8.88 10.58 8.33
N MET A 113 7.68 11.13 8.09
CA MET A 113 7.26 11.64 6.78
C MET A 113 8.07 12.85 6.30
N LEU A 114 8.75 13.57 7.20
CA LEU A 114 9.69 14.64 6.87
C LEU A 114 11.16 14.17 6.81
N GLY A 115 11.41 12.88 6.68
CA GLY A 115 12.75 12.34 6.48
C GLY A 115 13.55 12.07 7.76
N ASP A 116 12.95 12.09 8.95
CA ASP A 116 13.61 11.61 10.17
C ASP A 116 13.61 10.08 10.21
N THR A 117 14.63 9.49 9.60
CA THR A 117 14.83 8.05 9.51
C THR A 117 15.62 7.46 10.68
N SER A 118 15.93 8.27 11.71
CA SER A 118 16.81 7.87 12.81
C SER A 118 16.31 6.69 13.65
N SER A 119 15.01 6.39 13.57
CA SER A 119 14.36 5.26 14.26
C SER A 119 13.92 4.15 13.31
N LEU A 120 14.17 4.28 12.00
CA LEU A 120 13.75 3.28 11.01
C LEU A 120 14.82 2.20 10.83
N GLU A 121 14.36 0.97 10.73
CA GLU A 121 15.16 -0.20 10.40
C GLU A 121 14.66 -0.78 9.05
N GLY A 122 15.58 -1.19 8.19
CA GLY A 122 15.28 -1.83 6.90
C GLY A 122 14.95 -0.87 5.74
N LEU A 123 14.65 0.39 6.01
CA LEU A 123 14.40 1.42 4.98
C LEU A 123 15.66 2.25 4.75
N ASP A 124 16.51 1.86 3.83
CA ASP A 124 17.67 2.63 3.41
C ASP A 124 17.23 3.89 2.63
N GLY A 125 16.96 4.97 3.37
CA GLY A 125 16.84 6.32 2.81
C GLY A 125 15.53 6.66 2.08
N ALA A 126 14.47 5.86 2.25
CA ALA A 126 13.23 6.03 1.49
C ALA A 126 12.15 6.91 2.15
N ALA A 127 12.42 7.56 3.29
CA ALA A 127 11.46 8.51 3.83
C ALA A 127 11.38 9.73 2.89
N THR A 128 10.21 9.95 2.35
CA THR A 128 9.93 11.06 1.46
C THR A 128 9.65 12.32 2.26
N ASP A 129 10.18 13.48 1.84
CA ASP A 129 9.81 14.80 2.37
C ASP A 129 8.36 15.16 1.98
N TRP A 130 7.41 14.24 2.22
CA TRP A 130 6.03 14.36 1.75
C TRP A 130 5.01 14.00 2.83
N PRO A 131 4.70 14.91 3.75
CA PRO A 131 3.81 14.63 4.89
C PRO A 131 2.31 14.69 4.52
N TYR A 132 1.95 14.33 3.31
CA TYR A 132 0.59 14.38 2.80
C TYR A 132 0.04 12.98 2.52
N MET A 133 -1.28 12.86 2.46
CA MET A 133 -1.95 11.65 2.01
C MET A 133 -1.68 11.40 0.52
N SER A 134 -1.45 10.16 0.14
CA SER A 134 -1.33 9.74 -1.25
C SER A 134 -2.22 8.53 -1.56
N ILE A 135 -2.52 8.37 -2.84
CA ILE A 135 -3.20 7.19 -3.38
C ILE A 135 -2.43 6.73 -4.60
N GLY A 136 -1.98 5.48 -4.59
CA GLY A 136 -1.36 4.87 -5.75
C GLY A 136 -2.37 4.63 -6.87
N LEU A 137 -2.01 4.97 -8.12
CA LEU A 137 -2.88 4.78 -9.29
C LEU A 137 -2.50 3.54 -10.09
N TYR A 138 -1.21 3.23 -10.15
CA TYR A 138 -0.66 2.19 -11.02
C TYR A 138 0.26 1.22 -10.28
N GLU A 139 0.90 1.69 -9.21
CA GLU A 139 1.79 0.94 -8.35
C GLU A 139 1.17 0.82 -6.97
N PHE A 140 1.45 -0.27 -6.25
CA PHE A 140 0.93 -0.51 -4.90
C PHE A 140 -0.61 -0.48 -4.81
N THR A 141 -1.29 -0.75 -5.93
CA THR A 141 -2.74 -0.92 -6.04
C THR A 141 -3.12 -2.39 -5.88
N ILE A 142 -4.43 -2.67 -5.80
CA ILE A 142 -4.94 -4.04 -5.62
C ILE A 142 -5.80 -4.43 -6.82
N PRO A 143 -5.24 -5.11 -7.85
CA PRO A 143 -6.05 -5.68 -8.91
C PRO A 143 -6.85 -6.88 -8.43
N VAL A 144 -8.12 -6.95 -8.85
CA VAL A 144 -9.04 -7.99 -8.41
C VAL A 144 -9.59 -8.75 -9.62
N PHE A 145 -9.34 -10.05 -9.66
CA PHE A 145 -9.78 -10.93 -10.73
C PHE A 145 -10.71 -12.03 -10.21
N ARG A 146 -11.46 -12.62 -11.11
CA ARG A 146 -12.25 -13.81 -10.80
C ARG A 146 -11.34 -15.03 -10.67
N ALA A 147 -11.50 -15.76 -9.58
CA ALA A 147 -10.94 -17.11 -9.46
C ALA A 147 -11.74 -18.11 -10.33
N GLY A 148 -11.03 -19.00 -10.99
CA GLY A 148 -11.63 -20.07 -11.81
C GLY A 148 -11.98 -21.32 -10.97
N ASP A 149 -12.53 -22.32 -11.65
CA ASP A 149 -12.88 -23.61 -11.04
C ASP A 149 -11.68 -24.59 -10.99
N GLU A 150 -10.66 -24.35 -11.81
CA GLU A 150 -9.45 -25.16 -11.84
C GLU A 150 -8.53 -24.80 -10.67
N MET A 151 -7.86 -25.81 -10.11
CA MET A 151 -6.85 -25.61 -9.08
C MET A 151 -5.46 -25.55 -9.72
N GLN A 152 -4.58 -24.77 -9.13
CA GLN A 152 -3.17 -24.65 -9.49
C GLN A 152 -2.28 -24.74 -8.25
N ASP A 153 -1.03 -25.15 -8.46
CA ASP A 153 0.01 -25.09 -7.45
C ASP A 153 0.80 -23.80 -7.65
N VAL A 154 0.97 -23.04 -6.54
CA VAL A 154 1.74 -21.80 -6.50
C VAL A 154 2.90 -22.02 -5.55
N TRP A 155 4.13 -21.83 -6.04
CA TRP A 155 5.32 -21.91 -5.23
C TRP A 155 5.50 -20.62 -4.44
N ILE A 156 5.67 -20.76 -3.12
CA ILE A 156 5.99 -19.63 -2.28
C ILE A 156 7.51 -19.43 -2.32
N CYS A 157 7.91 -18.26 -2.78
CA CYS A 157 9.29 -17.85 -2.96
C CYS A 157 9.60 -16.69 -2.03
N GLN A 158 10.60 -16.86 -1.19
CA GLN A 158 11.23 -15.78 -0.47
C GLN A 158 12.72 -15.75 -0.79
N GLU A 159 13.42 -14.66 -0.49
CA GLU A 159 14.82 -14.38 -0.85
C GLU A 159 15.74 -15.61 -0.79
N GLU A 160 16.59 -15.79 -1.82
CA GLU A 160 17.63 -16.83 -1.92
C GLU A 160 17.16 -18.30 -2.03
N GLY A 161 15.99 -18.55 -2.60
CA GLY A 161 15.58 -19.91 -2.94
C GLY A 161 14.12 -20.18 -2.64
N MET A 162 13.57 -21.18 -3.28
CA MET A 162 12.20 -21.63 -3.04
C MET A 162 12.12 -22.26 -1.64
N VAL A 163 11.74 -21.46 -0.66
CA VAL A 163 11.42 -21.92 0.67
C VAL A 163 9.91 -21.78 0.84
N GLY A 164 9.19 -22.89 0.78
CA GLY A 164 7.79 -22.92 1.20
C GLY A 164 7.74 -22.70 2.70
N TRP A 165 7.11 -21.61 3.12
CA TRP A 165 6.86 -21.34 4.54
C TRP A 165 5.74 -22.25 5.05
N ALA A 166 5.84 -22.60 6.34
CA ALA A 166 4.71 -23.23 7.01
C ALA A 166 3.52 -22.25 6.96
N HIS A 167 2.44 -22.64 6.30
CA HIS A 167 1.24 -21.81 6.22
C HIS A 167 0.05 -22.58 6.82
N PRO A 168 -0.32 -22.32 8.08
CA PRO A 168 -1.30 -23.11 8.81
C PRO A 168 -2.66 -23.21 8.11
N LYS A 169 -3.10 -22.15 7.42
CA LYS A 169 -4.37 -22.11 6.71
C LYS A 169 -4.42 -23.08 5.51
N PHE A 170 -3.28 -23.42 4.92
CA PHE A 170 -3.17 -24.42 3.86
C PHE A 170 -2.78 -25.81 4.38
N GLY A 171 -2.66 -25.97 5.71
CA GLY A 171 -2.26 -27.24 6.31
C GLY A 171 -0.78 -27.60 6.07
N ILE A 172 0.05 -26.61 5.72
CA ILE A 172 1.49 -26.74 5.54
C ILE A 172 2.13 -26.48 6.89
N GLU A 173 2.62 -27.56 7.54
CA GLU A 173 3.25 -27.51 8.87
C GLU A 173 4.78 -27.41 8.80
N THR A 174 5.37 -27.63 7.61
CA THR A 174 6.82 -27.62 7.41
C THR A 174 7.18 -26.90 6.13
N GLU A 175 8.37 -26.32 6.10
CA GLU A 175 8.95 -25.71 4.91
C GLU A 175 8.98 -26.71 3.72
N GLY A 176 8.60 -26.23 2.54
CA GLY A 176 8.74 -26.92 1.26
C GLY A 176 7.40 -27.35 0.63
N GLY A 177 7.23 -26.95 -0.59
CA GLY A 177 6.10 -27.30 -1.46
C GLY A 177 5.22 -26.12 -1.83
N PRO A 178 4.46 -26.28 -2.91
CA PRO A 178 3.50 -25.25 -3.32
C PRO A 178 2.25 -25.27 -2.44
N VAL A 179 1.54 -24.14 -2.40
CA VAL A 179 0.14 -24.06 -1.97
C VAL A 179 -0.77 -24.34 -3.16
N THR A 180 -1.88 -25.07 -2.92
CA THR A 180 -2.87 -25.36 -3.97
C THR A 180 -4.05 -24.41 -3.83
N VAL A 181 -4.28 -23.59 -4.83
CA VAL A 181 -5.28 -22.51 -4.85
C VAL A 181 -6.03 -22.52 -6.18
N PRO A 182 -7.19 -21.82 -6.31
CA PRO A 182 -7.83 -21.66 -7.62
C PRO A 182 -6.92 -20.92 -8.61
N ALA A 183 -6.91 -21.39 -9.85
CA ALA A 183 -6.32 -20.65 -10.94
C ALA A 183 -7.21 -19.43 -11.29
N PRO A 184 -6.67 -18.37 -11.92
CA PRO A 184 -7.49 -17.30 -12.47
C PRO A 184 -8.50 -17.84 -13.49
N ALA A 185 -9.68 -17.22 -13.58
CA ALA A 185 -10.67 -17.56 -14.62
C ALA A 185 -10.26 -17.08 -16.03
N GLY A 186 -9.23 -16.28 -16.16
CA GLY A 186 -8.71 -15.71 -17.39
C GLY A 186 -7.32 -15.12 -17.20
N ILE A 187 -6.95 -14.23 -18.09
CA ILE A 187 -5.67 -13.53 -18.02
C ILE A 187 -5.67 -12.57 -16.83
N VAL A 188 -4.60 -12.59 -16.05
CA VAL A 188 -4.38 -11.69 -14.91
C VAL A 188 -3.12 -10.88 -15.09
N ARG A 189 -3.09 -9.76 -14.41
CA ARG A 189 -1.94 -8.87 -14.30
C ARG A 189 -1.80 -8.44 -12.84
N PRO A 190 -0.74 -8.83 -12.13
CA PRO A 190 -0.43 -8.29 -10.81
C PRO A 190 -0.21 -6.77 -10.85
N ALA A 191 -0.35 -6.10 -9.71
CA ALA A 191 -0.10 -4.67 -9.60
C ALA A 191 1.36 -4.33 -9.94
N GLY A 192 1.55 -3.15 -10.50
CA GLY A 192 2.85 -2.59 -10.80
C GLY A 192 3.06 -2.20 -12.24
N PRO A 193 4.15 -1.46 -12.53
CA PRO A 193 4.52 -1.05 -13.89
C PRO A 193 4.87 -2.27 -14.77
N GLU A 194 4.93 -2.07 -16.09
CA GLU A 194 5.35 -3.13 -17.01
C GLU A 194 6.81 -3.56 -16.78
N VAL A 195 7.63 -2.66 -16.26
CA VAL A 195 9.03 -2.90 -15.89
C VAL A 195 9.31 -2.15 -14.58
N GLY A 196 9.81 -2.85 -13.57
CA GLY A 196 10.24 -2.26 -12.31
C GLY A 196 9.64 -2.92 -11.06
N TYR A 197 10.18 -2.57 -9.91
CA TYR A 197 9.76 -3.11 -8.61
C TYR A 197 8.36 -2.65 -8.24
N SER A 198 7.54 -3.61 -7.78
CA SER A 198 6.22 -3.38 -7.21
C SER A 198 5.94 -4.50 -6.20
N ASP A 199 4.98 -4.30 -5.29
CA ASP A 199 4.54 -5.35 -4.37
C ASP A 199 3.86 -6.52 -5.09
N GLY A 200 3.50 -6.37 -6.38
CA GLY A 200 2.87 -7.42 -7.15
C GLY A 200 1.61 -7.98 -6.51
N HIS A 201 0.87 -7.14 -5.80
CA HIS A 201 -0.41 -7.52 -5.19
C HIS A 201 -1.39 -8.01 -6.24
N LEU A 202 -2.22 -8.96 -5.84
CA LEU A 202 -3.31 -9.50 -6.65
C LEU A 202 -4.32 -10.19 -5.75
N VAL A 203 -5.61 -10.05 -6.07
CA VAL A 203 -6.70 -10.81 -5.44
C VAL A 203 -7.39 -11.67 -6.48
N LEU A 204 -7.52 -12.98 -6.18
CA LEU A 204 -8.44 -13.86 -6.90
C LEU A 204 -9.69 -14.06 -6.05
N TYR A 205 -10.83 -13.56 -6.51
CA TYR A 205 -12.09 -13.63 -5.78
C TYR A 205 -13.04 -14.67 -6.38
N GLN A 206 -13.62 -15.52 -5.50
CA GLN A 206 -14.67 -16.49 -5.85
C GLN A 206 -16.05 -15.97 -5.41
N PRO A 207 -16.86 -15.38 -6.28
CA PRO A 207 -18.16 -14.80 -5.90
C PRO A 207 -19.12 -15.82 -5.29
N ASP A 208 -19.08 -17.08 -5.76
CA ASP A 208 -20.00 -18.14 -5.30
C ASP A 208 -19.69 -18.64 -3.88
N THR A 209 -18.46 -18.56 -3.44
CA THR A 209 -18.00 -19.02 -2.11
C THR A 209 -17.70 -17.87 -1.17
N PHE A 210 -17.55 -16.65 -1.68
CA PHE A 210 -17.13 -15.45 -0.95
C PHE A 210 -15.69 -15.56 -0.39
N ILE A 211 -14.82 -16.31 -1.07
CA ILE A 211 -13.42 -16.46 -0.70
C ILE A 211 -12.57 -15.57 -1.60
N ALA A 212 -11.73 -14.75 -1.00
CA ALA A 212 -10.65 -14.01 -1.65
C ALA A 212 -9.33 -14.70 -1.36
N TYR A 213 -8.50 -14.86 -2.38
CA TYR A 213 -7.13 -15.34 -2.29
C TYR A 213 -6.21 -14.17 -2.57
N ASP A 214 -5.45 -13.78 -1.59
CA ASP A 214 -4.57 -12.62 -1.61
C ASP A 214 -3.14 -13.06 -1.93
N TYR A 215 -2.47 -12.33 -2.79
CA TYR A 215 -1.10 -12.60 -3.21
C TYR A 215 -0.22 -11.36 -3.02
N TRP A 216 0.98 -11.58 -2.53
CA TRP A 216 2.10 -10.65 -2.59
C TRP A 216 3.16 -11.20 -3.54
N GLN A 217 3.77 -10.33 -4.36
CA GLN A 217 4.71 -10.71 -5.42
C GLN A 217 4.17 -11.84 -6.33
N ALA A 218 2.92 -11.72 -6.75
CA ALA A 218 2.28 -12.67 -7.65
C ALA A 218 3.00 -12.68 -9.01
N ASN A 219 3.58 -13.84 -9.40
CA ASN A 219 4.32 -13.97 -10.64
C ASN A 219 3.67 -15.03 -11.56
N PRO A 220 3.14 -14.64 -12.74
CA PRO A 220 2.61 -15.56 -13.73
C PRO A 220 3.67 -16.45 -14.39
N HIS A 221 4.94 -16.11 -14.27
CA HIS A 221 6.05 -16.89 -14.82
C HIS A 221 6.81 -17.60 -13.71
N TYR A 222 7.35 -18.77 -14.04
CA TYR A 222 8.25 -19.50 -13.18
C TYR A 222 9.68 -19.05 -13.47
N ASP A 223 10.30 -18.39 -12.49
CA ASP A 223 11.73 -18.11 -12.52
C ASP A 223 12.41 -18.97 -11.45
N GLU A 224 13.46 -19.72 -11.80
CA GLU A 224 14.22 -20.56 -10.88
C GLU A 224 14.85 -19.73 -9.75
N ALA A 225 15.07 -18.42 -9.99
CA ALA A 225 15.77 -17.56 -9.04
C ALA A 225 14.90 -17.03 -7.90
N CYS A 226 13.56 -17.04 -7.99
CA CYS A 226 12.67 -16.39 -7.01
C CYS A 226 13.00 -14.92 -6.70
N TYR A 227 13.76 -14.26 -7.53
CA TYR A 227 14.22 -12.89 -7.37
C TYR A 227 13.57 -11.97 -8.36
N GLY A 228 13.28 -10.75 -7.90
CA GLY A 228 12.96 -9.64 -8.76
C GLY A 228 11.62 -9.80 -9.44
N PHE A 229 10.52 -9.75 -8.66
CA PHE A 229 9.22 -9.55 -9.26
C PHE A 229 9.25 -8.25 -10.08
N GLU A 230 9.15 -8.40 -11.40
CA GLU A 230 8.89 -7.29 -12.31
C GLU A 230 7.37 -7.14 -12.42
N GLY A 231 6.83 -6.01 -11.95
CA GLY A 231 5.41 -5.72 -12.02
C GLY A 231 4.86 -5.75 -13.45
N GLY A 232 3.55 -5.89 -13.56
CA GLY A 232 2.86 -5.84 -14.85
C GLY A 232 2.92 -7.11 -15.69
N LEU A 233 3.55 -8.19 -15.22
CA LEU A 233 3.56 -9.49 -15.89
C LEU A 233 2.15 -9.99 -16.15
N VAL A 234 1.94 -10.65 -17.27
CA VAL A 234 0.62 -11.10 -17.75
C VAL A 234 0.61 -12.59 -17.95
N GLY A 235 -0.43 -13.26 -17.45
CA GLY A 235 -0.59 -14.72 -17.65
C GLY A 235 -1.96 -15.24 -17.24
N GLU A 236 -2.22 -16.50 -17.57
CA GLU A 236 -3.46 -17.19 -17.20
C GLU A 236 -3.33 -17.95 -15.85
N ARG A 237 -2.15 -18.00 -15.30
CA ARG A 237 -1.83 -18.70 -14.05
C ARG A 237 -0.84 -17.86 -13.24
N ILE A 238 -0.87 -18.03 -11.93
CA ILE A 238 0.16 -17.54 -11.03
C ILE A 238 1.03 -18.74 -10.66
N GLN A 239 2.30 -18.72 -11.02
CA GLN A 239 3.19 -19.87 -10.77
C GLN A 239 4.01 -19.73 -9.50
N GLN A 240 4.33 -18.48 -9.12
CA GLN A 240 5.07 -18.13 -7.90
C GLN A 240 4.42 -16.96 -7.19
N ALA A 241 4.67 -16.83 -5.91
CA ALA A 241 4.31 -15.66 -5.11
C ALA A 241 5.26 -15.56 -3.91
N GLY A 242 5.47 -14.35 -3.39
CA GLY A 242 6.15 -14.15 -2.10
C GLY A 242 5.30 -14.65 -0.95
N GLU A 243 4.00 -14.38 -1.00
CA GLU A 243 3.00 -14.91 -0.06
C GLU A 243 1.65 -15.14 -0.73
N VAL A 244 0.89 -16.11 -0.22
CA VAL A 244 -0.50 -16.36 -0.59
C VAL A 244 -1.30 -16.62 0.67
N ASP A 245 -2.44 -15.95 0.80
CA ASP A 245 -3.40 -16.21 1.88
C ASP A 245 -4.83 -16.29 1.33
N PHE A 246 -5.82 -16.66 2.15
CA PHE A 246 -7.22 -16.64 1.76
C PHE A 246 -8.13 -16.21 2.90
N PHE A 247 -9.24 -15.54 2.54
CA PHE A 247 -10.18 -14.97 3.48
C PHE A 247 -11.63 -15.19 3.01
N ASP A 248 -12.51 -15.57 3.94
CA ASP A 248 -13.96 -15.41 3.73
C ASP A 248 -14.30 -13.93 3.93
N VAL A 249 -14.73 -13.25 2.86
CA VAL A 249 -15.07 -11.82 2.92
C VAL A 249 -16.33 -11.52 3.74
N ARG A 250 -16.97 -12.52 4.32
CA ARG A 250 -18.05 -12.39 5.32
C ARG A 250 -17.57 -12.63 6.75
N GLY A 251 -16.28 -12.97 6.90
CA GLY A 251 -15.63 -13.25 8.18
C GLY A 251 -15.20 -12.00 8.95
N PRO A 252 -14.26 -12.12 9.87
CA PRO A 252 -13.84 -11.02 10.72
C PRO A 252 -13.00 -9.95 9.98
N GLY A 253 -12.42 -10.25 8.81
CA GLY A 253 -11.52 -9.34 8.10
C GLY A 253 -10.15 -9.20 8.75
N ALA A 254 -9.68 -10.26 9.39
CA ALA A 254 -8.37 -10.34 10.04
C ALA A 254 -7.91 -11.81 10.11
N ASN A 255 -6.61 -12.01 10.24
CA ASN A 255 -6.01 -13.30 10.53
C ASN A 255 -6.04 -13.61 12.04
N PRO A 256 -5.90 -14.88 12.43
CA PRO A 256 -5.52 -15.24 13.79
C PRO A 256 -4.14 -14.67 14.16
N ASP A 257 -3.92 -14.41 15.45
CA ASP A 257 -2.65 -13.89 15.98
C ASP A 257 -1.43 -14.68 15.48
N GLY A 258 -0.41 -13.95 15.05
CA GLY A 258 0.85 -14.49 14.58
C GLY A 258 0.83 -14.99 13.13
N ILE A 259 -0.22 -14.72 12.36
CA ILE A 259 -0.29 -15.10 10.94
C ILE A 259 -0.25 -13.83 10.10
N SER A 260 0.78 -13.74 9.23
CA SER A 260 0.89 -12.72 8.18
C SER A 260 -0.12 -12.92 7.05
N SER A 261 -0.13 -12.02 6.09
CA SER A 261 -0.85 -12.16 4.82
C SER A 261 -0.05 -11.43 3.73
N ALA A 262 -0.61 -11.32 2.55
CA ALA A 262 -0.06 -10.48 1.49
C ALA A 262 0.17 -9.01 1.92
N ARG A 263 -0.50 -8.55 2.98
CA ARG A 263 -0.11 -7.40 3.79
C ARG A 263 0.64 -7.93 5.01
N ALA A 264 1.90 -7.62 5.15
CA ALA A 264 2.82 -8.18 6.14
C ALA A 264 2.21 -8.35 7.54
N VAL A 265 1.33 -7.43 7.97
CA VAL A 265 0.75 -7.43 9.31
C VAL A 265 -0.58 -8.17 9.44
N GLY A 266 -1.07 -8.84 8.40
CA GLY A 266 -2.10 -9.87 8.47
C GLY A 266 -3.52 -9.57 7.97
N PRO A 267 -3.97 -8.31 7.77
CA PRO A 267 -5.31 -8.05 7.21
C PRO A 267 -5.42 -8.42 5.73
N PRO A 268 -6.65 -8.79 5.25
CA PRO A 268 -6.89 -9.06 3.83
C PRO A 268 -6.59 -7.86 2.92
N LEU A 269 -6.21 -8.10 1.66
CA LEU A 269 -6.03 -7.04 0.66
C LEU A 269 -7.33 -6.27 0.36
N LEU A 270 -8.48 -6.92 0.43
CA LEU A 270 -9.79 -6.27 0.27
C LEU A 270 -10.22 -5.44 1.50
N ALA A 271 -9.55 -5.60 2.63
CA ALA A 271 -9.89 -4.85 3.84
C ALA A 271 -9.46 -3.38 3.71
N GLY A 272 -10.43 -2.49 3.83
CA GLY A 272 -10.21 -1.04 3.72
C GLY A 272 -9.83 -0.55 2.33
N LEU A 273 -10.01 -1.36 1.29
CA LEU A 273 -9.81 -1.03 -0.11
C LEU A 273 -10.97 -0.15 -0.61
N ILE A 274 -10.66 0.95 -1.28
CA ILE A 274 -11.66 1.79 -1.95
C ILE A 274 -12.02 1.15 -3.29
N LEU A 275 -13.31 0.93 -3.50
CA LEU A 275 -13.87 0.22 -4.66
C LEU A 275 -14.78 1.10 -5.50
N PRO A 276 -14.98 0.80 -6.80
CA PRO A 276 -15.99 1.45 -7.62
C PRO A 276 -17.39 1.42 -6.98
N GLU A 277 -17.77 0.31 -6.33
CA GLU A 277 -19.07 0.15 -5.67
C GLU A 277 -19.29 1.14 -4.51
N ASP A 278 -18.24 1.54 -3.80
CA ASP A 278 -18.33 2.59 -2.78
C ASP A 278 -18.76 3.90 -3.43
N ILE A 279 -18.11 4.24 -4.54
CA ILE A 279 -18.37 5.48 -5.24
C ILE A 279 -19.76 5.47 -5.86
N GLU A 280 -20.19 4.36 -6.46
CA GLU A 280 -21.52 4.16 -7.04
C GLU A 280 -22.64 4.20 -5.98
N SER A 281 -22.35 3.74 -4.76
CA SER A 281 -23.29 3.83 -3.64
C SER A 281 -23.44 5.25 -3.08
N GLY A 282 -22.51 6.14 -3.39
CA GLY A 282 -22.46 7.53 -2.90
C GLY A 282 -21.83 7.68 -1.51
N ALA A 283 -21.21 6.62 -0.94
CA ALA A 283 -20.54 6.67 0.35
C ALA A 283 -19.52 5.55 0.50
N ILE A 284 -18.40 5.83 1.13
CA ILE A 284 -17.45 4.81 1.60
C ILE A 284 -17.85 4.49 3.05
N ALA A 285 -18.52 3.34 3.25
CA ALA A 285 -19.17 3.00 4.52
C ALA A 285 -18.38 1.97 5.33
N HIS A 286 -17.04 2.05 5.32
CA HIS A 286 -16.12 1.19 6.06
C HIS A 286 -14.83 1.93 6.39
N ALA A 287 -14.03 1.40 7.32
CA ALA A 287 -12.70 1.92 7.61
C ALA A 287 -11.76 1.68 6.43
N LEU A 288 -10.85 2.61 6.20
CA LEU A 288 -9.84 2.51 5.13
C LEU A 288 -8.59 1.79 5.62
N ALA A 289 -7.78 1.33 4.68
CA ALA A 289 -6.45 0.80 4.93
C ALA A 289 -5.38 1.80 4.48
N PHE A 290 -4.32 1.94 5.27
CA PHE A 290 -3.17 2.76 4.90
C PHE A 290 -1.85 2.08 5.26
N ALA A 291 -0.79 2.51 4.59
CA ALA A 291 0.58 2.16 4.88
C ALA A 291 1.40 3.40 5.26
N ASN A 292 2.50 3.22 6.01
CA ASN A 292 3.42 4.29 6.38
C ASN A 292 4.89 3.81 6.39
N PRO A 293 5.87 4.73 6.44
CA PRO A 293 7.29 4.37 6.35
C PRO A 293 7.89 3.64 7.55
N GLY A 294 7.14 3.30 8.57
CA GLY A 294 7.71 2.58 9.72
C GLY A 294 6.67 2.32 10.79
N PRO A 295 5.89 1.26 10.64
CA PRO A 295 5.09 0.73 11.73
C PRO A 295 5.96 0.46 12.95
N ARG A 296 5.45 0.75 14.15
CA ARG A 296 6.21 0.53 15.38
C ARG A 296 6.51 -0.94 15.61
N ASN A 297 7.79 -1.24 15.91
CA ASN A 297 8.20 -2.53 16.43
C ASN A 297 9.36 -2.35 17.43
N THR A 298 9.04 -1.99 18.67
CA THR A 298 10.01 -1.71 19.74
C THR A 298 10.46 -2.96 20.48
N SER A 299 9.74 -4.05 20.33
CA SER A 299 9.95 -5.30 21.05
C SER A 299 10.27 -6.47 20.11
N PHE A 300 10.78 -6.17 18.91
CA PHE A 300 11.09 -7.21 17.95
C PHE A 300 11.95 -8.31 18.60
N ASN A 301 11.36 -9.48 18.71
CA ASN A 301 12.01 -10.69 19.19
C ASN A 301 11.92 -11.73 18.09
N PRO A 302 13.01 -11.97 17.32
CA PRO A 302 13.00 -12.94 16.23
C PRO A 302 12.67 -14.38 16.67
N GLU A 303 12.85 -14.68 17.99
CA GLU A 303 12.47 -15.98 18.55
C GLU A 303 10.98 -16.07 18.95
N ASN A 304 10.29 -14.91 19.09
CA ASN A 304 8.87 -14.85 19.42
C ASN A 304 8.24 -13.54 18.86
N PRO A 305 7.96 -13.47 17.55
CA PRO A 305 7.37 -12.27 16.93
C PRO A 305 6.02 -11.85 17.54
N ASN A 306 5.30 -12.79 18.17
CA ASN A 306 3.99 -12.53 18.79
C ASN A 306 4.07 -11.76 20.14
N GLU A 307 5.24 -11.43 20.65
CA GLU A 307 5.38 -10.53 21.82
C GLU A 307 5.44 -9.05 21.41
N SER A 308 5.20 -8.76 20.14
CA SER A 308 5.41 -7.47 19.54
C SER A 308 4.18 -6.56 19.61
N ASP A 309 4.40 -5.26 19.43
CA ASP A 309 3.41 -4.20 19.50
C ASP A 309 2.49 -4.17 18.27
N TYR A 310 1.34 -4.82 18.28
CA TYR A 310 0.30 -4.62 17.28
C TYR A 310 -1.10 -4.57 17.91
N PHE A 311 -2.07 -4.10 17.17
CA PHE A 311 -3.46 -4.00 17.56
C PHE A 311 -4.35 -4.66 16.51
N TYR A 312 -5.42 -5.31 16.94
CA TYR A 312 -6.43 -5.80 16.01
C TYR A 312 -6.96 -4.64 15.12
N PRO A 313 -7.13 -4.78 13.79
CA PRO A 313 -7.19 -6.03 13.01
C PRO A 313 -5.84 -6.58 12.51
N ALA A 314 -4.71 -5.99 12.84
CA ALA A 314 -3.43 -6.64 12.59
C ALA A 314 -3.31 -7.90 13.46
N SER A 315 -2.60 -8.91 12.96
CA SER A 315 -2.36 -10.19 13.63
C SER A 315 -0.87 -10.44 13.88
N THR A 316 -0.01 -9.59 13.35
CA THR A 316 1.44 -9.61 13.56
C THR A 316 2.01 -8.20 13.34
N VAL A 317 3.33 -8.06 13.32
CA VAL A 317 4.05 -6.81 13.09
C VAL A 317 4.88 -6.89 11.83
N GLU A 318 5.21 -5.73 11.29
CA GLU A 318 6.25 -5.61 10.28
C GLU A 318 7.63 -5.92 10.87
N THR A 319 8.42 -6.72 10.16
CA THR A 319 9.73 -7.19 10.63
C THR A 319 10.89 -6.67 9.80
N ASP A 320 10.63 -6.26 8.56
CA ASP A 320 11.67 -5.85 7.62
C ASP A 320 11.78 -4.33 7.53
N HIS A 321 10.65 -3.62 7.67
CA HIS A 321 10.56 -2.16 7.55
C HIS A 321 9.77 -1.59 8.74
N TYR A 322 10.44 -1.25 9.83
CA TYR A 322 9.77 -0.82 11.06
C TYR A 322 10.48 0.33 11.78
N SER A 323 9.78 0.95 12.72
CA SER A 323 10.32 1.99 13.60
C SER A 323 10.54 1.47 15.01
N THR A 324 11.71 1.80 15.57
CA THR A 324 12.06 1.56 16.99
C THR A 324 11.63 2.70 17.91
N ASP A 325 11.01 3.77 17.40
CA ASP A 325 10.44 4.83 18.21
C ASP A 325 9.17 4.33 18.94
N SER A 326 9.16 4.44 20.26
CA SER A 326 8.00 4.05 21.08
C SER A 326 6.75 4.87 20.79
N ASP A 327 6.90 6.06 20.22
CA ASP A 327 5.82 6.94 19.82
C ASP A 327 5.37 6.73 18.36
N ALA A 328 6.01 5.83 17.59
CA ALA A 328 5.54 5.49 16.25
C ALA A 328 4.18 4.76 16.28
N LEU A 329 3.43 4.86 15.19
CA LEU A 329 2.16 4.13 15.04
C LEU A 329 2.42 2.63 14.96
N ALA A 330 1.70 1.85 15.74
CA ALA A 330 1.76 0.39 15.68
C ALA A 330 0.81 -0.17 14.61
N SER A 331 1.17 -1.32 14.04
CA SER A 331 0.29 -2.06 13.13
C SER A 331 -1.09 -2.28 13.73
N GLY A 332 -2.14 -2.06 12.95
CA GLY A 332 -3.53 -2.14 13.41
C GLY A 332 -4.03 -0.94 14.22
N GLN A 333 -3.20 0.07 14.50
CA GLN A 333 -3.72 1.31 15.10
C GLN A 333 -4.61 2.07 14.12
N ARG A 334 -5.58 2.79 14.67
CA ARG A 334 -6.61 3.48 13.91
C ARG A 334 -6.43 4.98 13.96
N LEU A 335 -6.25 5.59 12.79
CA LEU A 335 -6.32 7.03 12.58
C LEU A 335 -7.76 7.47 12.34
N ARG A 336 -8.10 8.65 12.86
CA ARG A 336 -9.35 9.35 12.54
C ARG A 336 -9.06 10.78 12.12
N LEU A 337 -9.71 11.23 11.07
CA LEU A 337 -9.65 12.62 10.63
C LEU A 337 -10.47 13.50 11.58
N LYS A 338 -9.90 14.62 12.01
CA LYS A 338 -10.60 15.61 12.88
C LYS A 338 -11.75 16.29 12.12
N GLY A 339 -12.67 16.90 12.88
CA GLY A 339 -13.84 17.58 12.34
C GLY A 339 -13.52 18.82 11.51
N THR A 340 -12.39 19.47 11.77
CA THR A 340 -11.88 20.61 11.03
C THR A 340 -10.51 20.25 10.49
N ILE A 341 -10.27 20.47 9.21
CA ILE A 341 -8.98 20.24 8.56
C ILE A 341 -8.35 21.58 8.18
N VAL A 342 -7.02 21.61 8.20
CA VAL A 342 -6.22 22.76 7.85
C VAL A 342 -5.19 22.40 6.78
N ASP A 343 -4.74 23.41 6.03
CA ASP A 343 -3.64 23.31 5.09
C ASP A 343 -2.27 23.43 5.80
N GLU A 344 -1.18 23.44 5.03
CA GLU A 344 0.21 23.57 5.53
C GLU A 344 0.49 24.89 6.27
N ASP A 345 -0.28 25.92 5.98
CA ASP A 345 -0.21 27.24 6.65
C ASP A 345 -1.11 27.31 7.91
N GLY A 346 -1.77 26.21 8.28
CA GLY A 346 -2.74 26.15 9.38
C GLY A 346 -4.06 26.85 9.09
N GLN A 347 -4.37 27.14 7.82
CA GLN A 347 -5.65 27.74 7.45
C GLN A 347 -6.73 26.69 7.26
N ILE A 348 -7.94 26.96 7.76
CA ILE A 348 -9.07 26.03 7.61
C ILE A 348 -9.40 25.83 6.13
N ILE A 349 -9.40 24.58 5.71
CA ILE A 349 -9.85 24.18 4.38
C ILE A 349 -11.38 24.23 4.33
N ASP A 350 -11.93 24.99 3.38
CA ASP A 350 -13.36 24.99 3.09
C ASP A 350 -13.72 23.75 2.26
N GLU A 351 -14.12 22.69 2.93
CA GLU A 351 -14.47 21.42 2.28
C GLU A 351 -15.60 21.54 1.26
N SER A 352 -16.40 22.61 1.30
CA SER A 352 -17.44 22.81 0.28
C SER A 352 -16.87 23.11 -1.12
N GLN A 353 -15.59 23.47 -1.19
CA GLN A 353 -14.88 23.72 -2.44
C GLN A 353 -14.17 22.47 -2.99
N LEU A 354 -14.06 21.40 -2.19
CA LEU A 354 -13.50 20.13 -2.63
C LEU A 354 -14.49 19.33 -3.48
N ALA A 355 -13.99 18.50 -4.34
CA ALA A 355 -14.78 17.58 -5.14
C ALA A 355 -15.65 16.65 -4.26
N LEU A 356 -16.74 16.15 -4.81
CA LEU A 356 -17.62 15.27 -4.05
C LEU A 356 -16.92 14.00 -3.63
N ILE A 357 -16.10 13.42 -4.49
CA ILE A 357 -15.29 12.22 -4.17
C ILE A 357 -14.38 12.47 -2.97
N THR A 358 -13.70 13.60 -2.91
CA THR A 358 -12.82 13.95 -1.78
C THR A 358 -13.62 14.10 -0.48
N ARG A 359 -14.79 14.72 -0.53
CA ARG A 359 -15.67 14.84 0.64
C ARG A 359 -16.21 13.49 1.12
N MET A 360 -16.50 12.55 0.21
CA MET A 360 -16.89 11.18 0.56
C MET A 360 -15.75 10.47 1.30
N TYR A 361 -14.53 10.60 0.78
CA TYR A 361 -13.33 10.05 1.40
C TYR A 361 -13.06 10.64 2.80
N LEU A 362 -13.07 11.97 2.94
CA LEU A 362 -12.89 12.64 4.24
C LEU A 362 -14.00 12.27 5.24
N THR A 363 -15.20 12.02 4.77
CA THR A 363 -16.31 11.53 5.61
C THR A 363 -16.02 10.13 6.12
N ALA A 364 -15.53 9.22 5.27
CA ALA A 364 -15.13 7.88 5.68
C ALA A 364 -14.02 7.91 6.74
N LEU A 365 -13.00 8.75 6.54
CA LEU A 365 -11.94 8.94 7.54
C LEU A 365 -12.43 9.46 8.90
N ARG A 366 -13.50 10.28 8.93
CA ARG A 366 -14.10 10.75 10.19
C ARG A 366 -15.01 9.71 10.83
N GLU A 367 -15.83 9.06 10.01
CA GLU A 367 -16.84 8.14 10.51
C GLU A 367 -16.29 6.75 10.84
N TYR A 368 -15.37 6.26 10.02
CA TYR A 368 -14.79 4.93 10.17
C TYR A 368 -13.28 4.94 10.43
N GLY A 369 -12.57 6.01 10.08
CA GLY A 369 -11.12 6.09 10.23
C GLY A 369 -10.36 5.20 9.25
N ALA A 370 -9.07 4.98 9.55
CA ALA A 370 -8.20 4.12 8.76
C ALA A 370 -7.26 3.31 9.66
N TYR A 371 -6.97 2.06 9.28
CA TYR A 371 -6.05 1.17 9.98
C TYR A 371 -4.70 1.10 9.29
N LEU A 372 -3.61 1.15 10.08
CA LEU A 372 -2.26 0.89 9.59
C LEU A 372 -2.10 -0.61 9.34
N VAL A 373 -1.86 -0.97 8.08
CA VAL A 373 -1.85 -2.38 7.64
C VAL A 373 -0.58 -2.82 6.94
N ASP A 374 0.34 -1.88 6.69
CA ASP A 374 1.54 -2.19 5.91
C ASP A 374 2.64 -1.15 6.12
N ALA A 375 3.88 -1.48 5.72
CA ALA A 375 4.95 -0.51 5.55
C ALA A 375 4.96 0.03 4.11
N SER A 376 5.43 1.26 3.91
CA SER A 376 5.59 1.86 2.58
C SER A 376 6.53 3.05 2.61
N GLY A 377 6.94 3.56 1.45
CA GLY A 377 7.73 4.78 1.33
C GLY A 377 7.00 6.07 1.70
N GLY A 378 5.68 6.04 1.98
CA GLY A 378 4.88 7.23 2.23
C GLY A 378 3.59 6.96 2.99
N PHE A 379 2.75 7.99 3.22
CA PHE A 379 1.41 7.85 3.78
C PHE A 379 0.43 7.54 2.65
N SER A 380 0.22 6.26 2.38
CA SER A 380 -0.50 5.79 1.21
C SER A 380 -1.76 5.02 1.57
N PHE A 381 -2.84 5.26 0.80
CA PHE A 381 -4.10 4.53 0.87
C PHE A 381 -4.29 3.64 -0.35
N TYR A 382 -5.06 2.58 -0.19
CA TYR A 382 -5.25 1.57 -1.20
C TYR A 382 -6.57 1.74 -1.95
N VAL A 383 -6.50 1.59 -3.28
CA VAL A 383 -7.66 1.55 -4.18
C VAL A 383 -7.58 0.31 -5.07
N GLU A 384 -8.72 -0.12 -5.60
CA GLU A 384 -8.70 -1.13 -6.66
C GLU A 384 -7.93 -0.61 -7.89
N ASP A 385 -7.13 -1.48 -8.49
CA ASP A 385 -6.28 -1.16 -9.63
C ASP A 385 -7.08 -0.63 -10.82
N VAL A 386 -6.52 0.37 -11.51
CA VAL A 386 -7.19 1.05 -12.64
C VAL A 386 -7.50 0.13 -13.81
N HIS A 387 -6.82 -1.01 -13.93
CA HIS A 387 -7.06 -1.98 -15.00
C HIS A 387 -8.25 -2.91 -14.69
N THR A 388 -8.50 -3.24 -13.41
CA THR A 388 -9.58 -4.15 -13.02
C THR A 388 -10.86 -3.44 -12.63
N ALA A 389 -10.75 -2.24 -12.07
CA ALA A 389 -11.87 -1.46 -11.59
C ALA A 389 -12.79 -0.98 -12.71
N VAL A 390 -14.10 -1.17 -12.52
CA VAL A 390 -15.13 -0.72 -13.47
C VAL A 390 -16.11 0.19 -12.77
N LEU A 391 -16.21 1.43 -13.23
CA LEU A 391 -17.18 2.41 -12.72
C LEU A 391 -18.32 2.58 -13.73
N HIS A 392 -19.54 2.22 -13.35
CA HIS A 392 -20.71 2.19 -14.23
C HIS A 392 -21.49 3.53 -14.32
N LEU A 393 -21.00 4.57 -13.66
CA LEU A 393 -21.61 5.89 -13.67
C LEU A 393 -21.58 6.53 -15.08
N SER A 394 -22.57 7.38 -15.38
CA SER A 394 -22.58 8.20 -16.58
C SER A 394 -21.52 9.31 -16.51
N ASP A 395 -21.18 9.92 -17.65
CA ASP A 395 -20.19 11.00 -17.70
C ASP A 395 -20.63 12.22 -16.86
N ASP A 396 -21.93 12.53 -16.83
CA ASP A 396 -22.45 13.60 -15.98
C ASP A 396 -22.34 13.30 -14.48
N GLU A 397 -22.48 12.04 -14.07
CA GLU A 397 -22.26 11.60 -12.69
C GLU A 397 -20.78 11.66 -12.32
N ILE A 398 -19.89 11.29 -13.24
CA ILE A 398 -18.43 11.46 -13.04
C ILE A 398 -18.09 12.94 -12.90
N ASN A 399 -18.59 13.79 -13.80
CA ASN A 399 -18.40 15.25 -13.72
C ASN A 399 -18.86 15.81 -12.37
N ALA A 400 -20.00 15.35 -11.85
CA ALA A 400 -20.50 15.76 -10.53
C ALA A 400 -19.56 15.31 -9.40
N LEU A 401 -18.98 14.09 -9.48
CA LEU A 401 -18.03 13.57 -8.49
C LEU A 401 -16.73 14.39 -8.42
N ILE A 402 -16.21 14.81 -9.59
CA ILE A 402 -14.95 15.54 -9.69
C ILE A 402 -15.12 17.07 -9.65
N GLY A 403 -16.36 17.55 -9.51
CA GLY A 403 -16.68 18.99 -9.41
C GLY A 403 -16.72 19.73 -10.75
N GLU A 404 -16.88 19.02 -11.87
CA GLU A 404 -16.99 19.58 -13.21
C GLU A 404 -18.45 19.81 -13.62
N PRO A 405 -18.74 20.79 -14.52
CA PRO A 405 -20.08 21.01 -15.04
C PRO A 405 -20.58 19.80 -15.85
N ALA A 406 -21.91 19.52 -15.76
CA ALA A 406 -22.55 18.50 -16.59
C ALA A 406 -22.31 18.78 -18.10
N GLY A 407 -22.02 17.71 -18.84
CA GLY A 407 -21.69 17.78 -20.27
C GLY A 407 -20.26 18.18 -20.58
N THR A 408 -19.36 18.31 -19.57
CA THR A 408 -17.92 18.43 -19.80
C THR A 408 -17.41 17.11 -20.39
N PRO A 409 -16.73 17.10 -21.55
CA PRO A 409 -16.16 15.87 -22.09
C PRO A 409 -15.09 15.28 -21.15
N LEU A 410 -15.19 14.01 -20.86
CA LEU A 410 -14.14 13.30 -20.11
C LEU A 410 -12.92 13.03 -21.01
N PRO A 411 -11.71 12.91 -20.46
CA PRO A 411 -10.52 12.46 -21.20
C PRO A 411 -10.78 11.11 -21.90
N GLU A 412 -10.43 10.99 -23.18
CA GLU A 412 -10.68 9.78 -23.97
C GLU A 412 -9.66 8.65 -23.72
N ASP A 413 -8.52 9.03 -23.16
CA ASP A 413 -7.37 8.14 -22.86
C ASP A 413 -7.33 7.61 -21.43
N MET A 414 -8.35 7.95 -20.64
CA MET A 414 -8.47 7.54 -19.23
C MET A 414 -9.76 6.77 -18.98
N THR A 415 -9.71 5.80 -18.07
CA THR A 415 -10.91 5.17 -17.53
C THR A 415 -11.65 6.13 -16.58
N LYS A 416 -12.95 5.94 -16.39
CA LYS A 416 -13.74 6.73 -15.43
C LYS A 416 -13.21 6.60 -14.00
N TRP A 417 -12.76 5.40 -13.65
CA TRP A 417 -12.14 5.14 -12.35
C TRP A 417 -10.86 5.95 -12.17
N GLN A 418 -9.97 5.91 -13.14
CA GLN A 418 -8.74 6.69 -13.14
C GLN A 418 -9.01 8.19 -12.98
N ILE A 419 -9.95 8.76 -13.74
CA ILE A 419 -10.33 10.18 -13.64
C ILE A 419 -10.77 10.55 -12.21
N VAL A 420 -11.59 9.71 -11.58
CA VAL A 420 -12.10 9.96 -10.22
C VAL A 420 -10.98 9.86 -9.18
N ILE A 421 -10.11 8.85 -9.28
CA ILE A 421 -9.02 8.63 -8.31
C ILE A 421 -7.91 9.67 -8.48
N GLU A 422 -7.56 10.09 -9.70
CA GLU A 422 -6.62 11.20 -9.90
C GLU A 422 -7.13 12.51 -9.29
N LYS A 423 -8.45 12.78 -9.44
CA LYS A 423 -9.05 13.97 -8.80
C LYS A 423 -8.96 13.91 -7.29
N LEU A 424 -9.24 12.73 -6.71
CA LEU A 424 -9.10 12.51 -5.28
C LEU A 424 -7.65 12.71 -4.83
N GLY A 425 -6.68 12.04 -5.47
CA GLY A 425 -5.26 12.13 -5.15
C GLY A 425 -4.75 13.57 -5.15
N ASN A 426 -5.05 14.32 -6.21
CA ASN A 426 -4.64 15.73 -6.33
C ASN A 426 -5.18 16.64 -5.21
N GLU A 427 -6.34 16.34 -4.64
CA GLU A 427 -6.90 17.12 -3.54
C GLU A 427 -6.39 16.66 -2.17
N LEU A 428 -5.99 15.39 -2.02
CA LEU A 428 -5.39 14.87 -0.78
C LEU A 428 -3.99 15.44 -0.54
N GLU A 429 -3.26 15.80 -1.59
CA GLU A 429 -1.98 16.53 -1.50
C GLU A 429 -2.08 17.89 -0.82
N LEU A 430 -3.28 18.41 -0.59
CA LEU A 430 -3.51 19.65 0.12
C LEU A 430 -3.71 19.47 1.63
N ILE A 431 -3.78 18.22 2.13
CA ILE A 431 -4.17 17.92 3.50
C ILE A 431 -3.01 17.20 4.21
N PRO A 432 -2.17 17.95 4.95
CA PRO A 432 -1.04 17.37 5.67
C PRO A 432 -1.48 16.55 6.89
N ILE A 433 -0.60 15.67 7.37
CA ILE A 433 -0.80 14.89 8.60
C ILE A 433 -0.86 15.81 9.81
N ALA A 434 0.07 16.75 9.88
CA ALA A 434 0.17 17.75 10.94
C ALA A 434 0.67 19.08 10.37
N VAL A 435 0.41 20.16 11.07
CA VAL A 435 1.00 21.48 10.74
C VAL A 435 2.44 21.48 11.24
N SER A 436 3.37 21.92 10.36
CA SER A 436 4.78 22.08 10.72
C SER A 436 4.92 22.98 11.95
N PRO A 437 5.69 22.57 12.95
CA PRO A 437 6.13 23.51 13.97
C PRO A 437 7.05 24.51 13.27
N GLY A 438 6.71 25.82 13.28
CA GLY A 438 7.48 26.90 12.65
C GLY A 438 8.97 26.77 12.89
N ASP A 439 9.74 27.05 11.85
CA ASP A 439 11.19 26.97 11.80
C ASP A 439 11.85 27.67 12.99
N ASP A 440 12.90 27.12 13.51
CA ASP A 440 14.04 27.76 14.15
C ASP A 440 14.50 27.26 15.52
N GLU A 441 13.92 26.27 16.21
CA GLU A 441 14.59 25.79 17.42
C GLU A 441 14.49 24.25 17.62
N PRO A 442 15.54 23.60 18.18
CA PRO A 442 15.45 22.22 18.66
C PRO A 442 14.47 22.19 19.85
N ARG A 443 13.27 21.68 19.64
CA ARG A 443 12.17 21.79 20.59
C ARG A 443 12.24 20.77 21.69
N PRO A 444 11.96 21.17 22.95
CA PRO A 444 11.62 20.22 23.98
C PRO A 444 10.29 19.52 23.62
N ARG A 445 10.19 18.23 23.92
CA ARG A 445 9.03 17.33 23.66
C ARG A 445 7.67 17.82 24.21
N SER A 446 7.59 19.01 24.80
CA SER A 446 6.42 19.56 25.49
C SER A 446 5.94 20.91 24.98
N ALA A 447 6.47 21.45 23.88
CA ALA A 447 6.04 22.74 23.38
C ALA A 447 4.99 22.58 22.27
N GLU A 448 3.80 23.09 22.56
CA GLU A 448 2.69 23.53 21.69
C GLU A 448 2.86 23.25 20.19
N ILE A 449 2.82 21.96 19.84
CA ILE A 449 2.70 21.55 18.44
C ILE A 449 1.20 21.52 18.15
N GLU A 450 0.75 22.37 17.26
CA GLU A 450 -0.59 22.27 16.73
C GLU A 450 -0.65 21.02 15.83
N ILE A 451 -1.00 19.88 16.43
CA ILE A 451 -1.27 18.66 15.69
C ILE A 451 -2.65 18.81 15.08
N ALA A 452 -2.65 19.07 13.77
CA ALA A 452 -3.85 19.28 12.98
C ALA A 452 -4.27 17.97 12.27
N ASN A 453 -5.45 17.91 11.78
CA ASN A 453 -6.05 16.95 10.86
C ASN A 453 -6.27 15.52 11.38
N PHE A 454 -5.29 14.85 12.02
CA PHE A 454 -5.46 13.47 12.46
C PHE A 454 -5.34 13.28 13.97
N GLU A 455 -5.94 12.21 14.47
CA GLU A 455 -5.84 11.73 15.85
C GLU A 455 -5.85 10.20 15.84
N VAL A 456 -5.14 9.59 16.80
CA VAL A 456 -5.16 8.15 17.02
C VAL A 456 -6.26 7.83 18.01
N VAL A 457 -7.14 6.92 17.66
CA VAL A 457 -8.30 6.55 18.47
C VAL A 457 -8.24 5.11 18.91
N GLU A 458 -9.00 4.77 19.97
CA GLU A 458 -9.14 3.38 20.39
C GLU A 458 -9.53 2.50 19.21
N PRO A 459 -8.84 1.35 19.00
CA PRO A 459 -9.22 0.39 17.99
C PRO A 459 -10.62 -0.13 18.27
N ALA A 460 -11.33 -0.57 17.23
CA ALA A 460 -12.59 -1.25 17.43
C ALA A 460 -12.33 -2.53 18.22
N TYR A 461 -12.92 -2.63 19.42
CA TYR A 461 -12.85 -3.86 20.19
C TYR A 461 -13.70 -4.93 19.47
N VAL A 462 -13.03 -5.97 18.99
CA VAL A 462 -13.68 -7.20 18.56
C VAL A 462 -13.37 -8.25 19.61
N PRO A 463 -14.37 -8.82 20.26
CA PRO A 463 -14.17 -9.77 21.35
C PRO A 463 -13.62 -11.11 20.88
#